data_ce6ae233873fbc51560fcc64fec82737
#
_entry.id   ce6ae233873fbc51560fcc64fec82737
#
_cell.length_a   1.000
_cell.length_b   1.000
_cell.length_c   1.000
_cell.angle_alpha   90.00
_cell.angle_beta   90.00
_cell.angle_gamma   90.00
#
_symmetry.space_group_name_H-M   'P 1'
#
loop_
_entity.id
_entity.type
_entity.pdbx_description
1 polymer ?
#
loop_
_entity_poly.entity_id
_entity_poly.type
_entity_poly.pdbx_seq_one_letter_code
_entity_poly.pdbx_strand_id
1 'polypeptide(L)'
;MDPIRVREVQRRLEQGQGGYEIVHQSEGLELGVYVLVAPEPDRQQPHDRDEVYIVLSGRGTLQIADDSVALKEGDAAFVPAGVEHRFTGYEGLSVLVIFAGAGEGGTGI
;
A
#
# COMPACT_ATOMS: atom_id res chain seq x y z
N MET A 1 -2.12 -13.26 -21.90
CA MET A 1 -2.14 -12.80 -20.51
C MET A 1 -3.24 -11.75 -20.34
N ASP A 2 -4.02 -11.89 -19.31
CA ASP A 2 -5.05 -10.90 -19.00
C ASP A 2 -4.45 -9.72 -18.21
N PRO A 3 -4.97 -8.52 -18.40
CA PRO A 3 -4.50 -7.39 -17.62
C PRO A 3 -4.92 -7.53 -16.15
N ILE A 4 -4.12 -6.92 -15.28
CA ILE A 4 -4.48 -6.80 -13.87
C ILE A 4 -5.42 -5.60 -13.73
N ARG A 5 -6.64 -5.83 -13.28
CA ARG A 5 -7.69 -4.81 -13.19
C ARG A 5 -7.64 -4.12 -11.83
N VAL A 6 -6.67 -3.24 -11.66
CA VAL A 6 -6.41 -2.57 -10.37
C VAL A 6 -7.64 -1.84 -9.84
N ARG A 7 -8.34 -1.11 -10.70
CA ARG A 7 -9.52 -0.34 -10.27
C ARG A 7 -10.69 -1.22 -9.84
N GLU A 8 -10.82 -2.41 -10.43
CA GLU A 8 -11.87 -3.35 -10.02
C GLU A 8 -11.59 -3.88 -8.61
N VAL A 9 -10.34 -4.21 -8.32
CA VAL A 9 -9.95 -4.69 -7.00
C VAL A 9 -10.13 -3.57 -5.97
N GLN A 10 -9.70 -2.36 -6.30
CA GLN A 10 -9.88 -1.19 -5.45
C GLN A 10 -11.35 -1.00 -5.10
N ARG A 11 -12.22 -1.01 -6.11
CA ARG A 11 -13.66 -0.79 -5.91
C ARG A 11 -14.28 -1.85 -5.02
N ARG A 12 -13.91 -3.10 -5.23
CA ARG A 12 -14.42 -4.21 -4.43
C ARG A 12 -14.01 -4.07 -2.96
N LEU A 13 -12.74 -3.70 -2.71
CA LEU A 13 -12.26 -3.48 -1.34
C LEU A 13 -12.91 -2.26 -0.70
N GLU A 14 -13.15 -1.20 -1.46
CA GLU A 14 -13.85 0.00 -0.96
C GLU A 14 -15.29 -0.30 -0.57
N GLN A 15 -15.96 -1.17 -1.32
CA GLN A 15 -17.33 -1.59 -1.03
C GLN A 15 -17.41 -2.54 0.16
N GLY A 16 -16.31 -3.18 0.50
CA GLY A 16 -16.19 -4.05 1.66
C GLY A 16 -15.65 -3.28 2.86
N GLN A 17 -14.73 -3.88 3.58
CA GLN A 17 -14.15 -3.29 4.78
C GLN A 17 -12.71 -2.83 4.55
N GLY A 18 -12.34 -2.62 3.31
CA GLY A 18 -10.96 -2.30 2.97
C GLY A 18 -10.05 -3.50 3.08
N GLY A 19 -8.76 -3.27 3.26
CA GLY A 19 -7.76 -4.31 3.42
C GLY A 19 -6.81 -4.37 2.24
N TYR A 20 -5.96 -5.38 2.26
CA TYR A 20 -4.91 -5.57 1.27
C TYR A 20 -5.17 -6.82 0.45
N GLU A 21 -5.08 -6.69 -0.87
CA GLU A 21 -5.19 -7.83 -1.77
C GLU A 21 -4.02 -7.86 -2.74
N ILE A 22 -3.32 -8.99 -2.80
CA ILE A 22 -2.23 -9.22 -3.74
C ILE A 22 -2.86 -9.47 -5.13
N VAL A 23 -2.44 -8.69 -6.12
CA VAL A 23 -2.94 -8.83 -7.48
C VAL A 23 -1.92 -9.45 -8.43
N HIS A 24 -0.65 -9.48 -8.03
CA HIS A 24 0.41 -10.18 -8.74
C HIS A 24 1.51 -10.55 -7.76
N GLN A 25 2.06 -11.74 -7.92
CA GLN A 25 3.20 -12.16 -7.10
C GLN A 25 4.12 -13.03 -7.92
N SER A 26 5.40 -12.68 -7.90
CA SER A 26 6.45 -13.46 -8.51
C SER A 26 7.69 -13.36 -7.61
N GLU A 27 8.77 -14.02 -7.98
CA GLU A 27 9.98 -14.05 -7.16
C GLU A 27 10.55 -12.66 -6.88
N GLY A 28 10.51 -11.78 -7.86
CA GLY A 28 11.11 -10.46 -7.74
C GLY A 28 10.14 -9.32 -7.54
N LEU A 29 8.84 -9.60 -7.43
CA LEU A 29 7.85 -8.52 -7.44
C LEU A 29 6.54 -8.96 -6.80
N GLU A 30 5.99 -8.09 -5.98
CA GLU A 30 4.62 -8.23 -5.49
C GLU A 30 3.88 -6.94 -5.75
N LEU A 31 2.68 -7.04 -6.32
CA LEU A 31 1.76 -5.92 -6.47
C LEU A 31 0.52 -6.18 -5.65
N GLY A 32 0.06 -5.18 -4.95
CA GLY A 32 -1.16 -5.28 -4.19
C GLY A 32 -1.96 -3.99 -4.22
N VAL A 33 -3.20 -4.07 -3.83
CA VAL A 33 -4.07 -2.92 -3.64
C VAL A 33 -4.42 -2.85 -2.17
N TYR A 34 -4.18 -1.70 -1.55
CA TYR A 34 -4.45 -1.49 -0.13
C TYR A 34 -5.45 -0.37 0.02
N VAL A 35 -6.59 -0.68 0.61
CA VAL A 35 -7.67 0.28 0.86
C VAL A 35 -7.79 0.47 2.37
N LEU A 36 -7.60 1.70 2.82
CA LEU A 36 -7.65 2.04 4.24
C LEU A 36 -8.98 2.73 4.54
N VAL A 37 -9.69 2.18 5.52
CA VAL A 37 -10.99 2.70 5.95
C VAL A 37 -10.82 3.36 7.31
N ALA A 38 -11.04 4.68 7.35
CA ALA A 38 -11.02 5.42 8.61
C ALA A 38 -12.26 5.05 9.45
N PRO A 39 -12.17 5.05 10.78
CA PRO A 39 -11.03 5.48 11.59
C PRO A 39 -10.07 4.36 12.01
N GLU A 40 -10.12 3.21 11.36
CA GLU A 40 -9.25 2.11 11.74
C GLU A 40 -7.78 2.49 11.56
N PRO A 41 -6.93 2.25 12.57
CA PRO A 41 -5.53 2.60 12.43
C PRO A 41 -4.82 1.68 11.44
N ASP A 42 -3.85 2.24 10.73
CA ASP A 42 -2.95 1.45 9.89
C ASP A 42 -1.96 0.74 10.81
N ARG A 43 -1.97 -0.59 10.79
CA ARG A 43 -1.18 -1.42 11.69
C ARG A 43 -0.08 -2.19 10.99
N GLN A 44 0.47 -1.62 9.94
CA GLN A 44 1.55 -2.24 9.21
C GLN A 44 2.78 -2.47 10.08
N GLN A 45 3.51 -3.54 9.76
CA GLN A 45 4.81 -3.82 10.33
C GLN A 45 5.89 -3.47 9.30
N PRO A 46 7.13 -3.16 9.73
CA PRO A 46 8.21 -2.96 8.79
C PRO A 46 8.39 -4.18 7.88
N HIS A 47 8.72 -3.93 6.62
CA HIS A 47 8.90 -4.99 5.62
C HIS A 47 10.37 -5.16 5.28
N ASP A 48 10.74 -6.38 4.88
CA ASP A 48 12.12 -6.70 4.50
C ASP A 48 12.41 -6.44 3.02
N ARG A 49 11.51 -5.77 2.33
CA ARG A 49 11.63 -5.40 0.91
C ARG A 49 11.44 -3.91 0.74
N ASP A 50 12.06 -3.34 -0.30
CA ASP A 50 11.74 -1.97 -0.71
C ASP A 50 10.31 -1.92 -1.20
N GLU A 51 9.67 -0.80 -0.95
CA GLU A 51 8.25 -0.63 -1.22
C GLU A 51 7.98 0.72 -1.87
N VAL A 52 7.05 0.73 -2.85
CA VAL A 52 6.55 1.97 -3.43
C VAL A 52 5.04 1.98 -3.28
N TYR A 53 4.51 3.11 -2.82
CA TYR A 53 3.08 3.38 -2.83
C TYR A 53 2.76 4.33 -3.98
N ILE A 54 1.65 4.07 -4.67
CA ILE A 54 1.08 5.01 -5.63
C ILE A 54 -0.36 5.24 -5.20
N VAL A 55 -0.71 6.50 -4.91
CA VAL A 55 -2.05 6.82 -4.42
C VAL A 55 -3.05 6.77 -5.57
N LEU A 56 -4.02 5.87 -5.47
CA LEU A 56 -5.07 5.68 -6.47
C LEU A 56 -6.24 6.62 -6.24
N SER A 57 -6.57 6.90 -4.98
CA SER A 57 -7.65 7.82 -4.61
C SER A 57 -7.46 8.27 -3.17
N GLY A 58 -8.11 9.37 -2.83
CA GLY A 58 -8.09 9.90 -1.49
C GLY A 58 -6.78 10.59 -1.14
N ARG A 59 -6.55 10.70 0.17
CA ARG A 59 -5.37 11.37 0.71
C ARG A 59 -5.02 10.83 2.08
N GLY A 60 -3.79 11.06 2.50
CA GLY A 60 -3.33 10.71 3.83
C GLY A 60 -1.93 11.22 4.06
N THR A 61 -1.43 11.00 5.26
CA THR A 61 -0.04 11.31 5.62
C THR A 61 0.68 10.00 5.81
N LEU A 62 1.81 9.84 5.14
CA LEU A 62 2.69 8.69 5.35
C LEU A 62 3.78 9.10 6.33
N GLN A 63 3.82 8.42 7.48
CA GLN A 63 4.92 8.56 8.42
C GLN A 63 5.98 7.53 8.10
N ILE A 64 7.21 7.99 7.85
CA ILE A 64 8.35 7.12 7.53
C ILE A 64 9.45 7.48 8.52
N ALA A 65 9.78 6.57 9.45
CA ALA A 65 10.71 6.83 10.53
C ALA A 65 10.32 8.12 11.26
N ASP A 66 11.20 9.13 11.27
CA ASP A 66 10.94 10.39 11.94
C ASP A 66 10.32 11.48 11.03
N ASP A 67 10.09 11.13 9.76
CA ASP A 67 9.56 12.08 8.78
C ASP A 67 8.09 11.79 8.49
N SER A 68 7.42 12.77 7.90
CA SER A 68 6.07 12.58 7.40
C SER A 68 5.91 13.29 6.07
N VAL A 69 5.08 12.71 5.19
CA VAL A 69 4.79 13.29 3.88
C VAL A 69 3.30 13.19 3.60
N ALA A 70 2.71 14.31 3.18
CA ALA A 70 1.31 14.33 2.76
C ALA A 70 1.20 13.83 1.33
N LEU A 71 0.28 12.91 1.10
CA LEU A 71 0.07 12.28 -0.20
C LEU A 71 -1.37 12.45 -0.64
N LYS A 72 -1.56 12.61 -1.93
CA LYS A 72 -2.88 12.69 -2.56
C LYS A 72 -2.87 11.88 -3.87
N GLU A 73 -4.02 11.77 -4.50
CA GLU A 73 -4.18 11.00 -5.72
C GLU A 73 -3.10 11.34 -6.76
N GLY A 74 -2.45 10.32 -7.29
CA GLY A 74 -1.40 10.44 -8.27
C GLY A 74 0.00 10.53 -7.68
N ASP A 75 0.14 10.77 -6.38
CA ASP A 75 1.45 10.84 -5.74
C ASP A 75 2.02 9.44 -5.49
N ALA A 76 3.34 9.35 -5.47
CA ALA A 76 4.04 8.12 -5.10
C ALA A 76 5.01 8.39 -3.96
N ALA A 77 5.28 7.35 -3.18
CA ALA A 77 6.25 7.43 -2.09
C ALA A 77 7.06 6.14 -2.04
N PHE A 78 8.33 6.27 -1.69
CA PHE A 78 9.26 5.15 -1.55
C PHE A 78 9.55 4.89 -0.08
N VAL A 79 9.49 3.62 0.33
CA VAL A 79 9.82 3.19 1.69
C VAL A 79 10.95 2.15 1.59
N PRO A 80 12.14 2.45 2.12
CA PRO A 80 13.22 1.46 2.14
C PRO A 80 12.89 0.25 2.99
N ALA A 81 13.47 -0.89 2.65
CA ALA A 81 13.34 -2.11 3.44
C ALA A 81 13.74 -1.86 4.90
N GLY A 82 12.98 -2.43 5.82
CA GLY A 82 13.26 -2.36 7.25
C GLY A 82 12.85 -1.06 7.94
N VAL A 83 12.35 -0.08 7.21
CA VAL A 83 11.97 1.20 7.79
C VAL A 83 10.53 1.17 8.28
N GLU A 84 10.34 1.60 9.52
CA GLU A 84 9.01 1.69 10.11
C GLU A 84 8.20 2.78 9.41
N HIS A 85 6.94 2.46 9.07
CA HIS A 85 6.08 3.39 8.35
C HIS A 85 4.61 3.06 8.59
N ARG A 86 3.75 4.07 8.43
CA ARG A 86 2.30 3.89 8.50
C ARG A 86 1.59 5.12 7.95
N PHE A 87 0.36 4.91 7.50
CA PHE A 87 -0.51 6.02 7.12
C PHE A 87 -1.28 6.54 8.32
N THR A 88 -1.44 7.85 8.39
CA THR A 88 -2.26 8.52 9.39
C THR A 88 -3.10 9.60 8.73
N GLY A 89 -4.17 10.02 9.40
CA GLY A 89 -5.02 11.10 8.92
C GLY A 89 -5.56 10.89 7.52
N TYR A 90 -5.86 9.64 7.16
CA TYR A 90 -6.29 9.33 5.82
C TYR A 90 -7.81 9.45 5.65
N GLU A 91 -8.21 9.80 4.42
CA GLU A 91 -9.61 9.89 4.02
C GLU A 91 -9.76 9.26 2.65
N GLY A 92 -10.55 8.19 2.56
CA GLY A 92 -10.81 7.49 1.32
C GLY A 92 -9.55 7.02 0.61
N LEU A 93 -8.52 6.66 1.37
CA LEU A 93 -7.21 6.36 0.83
C LEU A 93 -7.14 4.96 0.27
N SER A 94 -6.79 4.87 -1.02
CA SER A 94 -6.49 3.61 -1.69
C SER A 94 -5.16 3.76 -2.39
N VAL A 95 -4.29 2.76 -2.22
CA VAL A 95 -2.95 2.80 -2.80
C VAL A 95 -2.63 1.51 -3.56
N LEU A 96 -1.88 1.65 -4.64
CA LEU A 96 -1.21 0.53 -5.28
C LEU A 96 0.12 0.35 -4.55
N VAL A 97 0.38 -0.89 -4.13
CA VAL A 97 1.57 -1.23 -3.37
C VAL A 97 2.47 -2.09 -4.24
N ILE A 98 3.74 -1.72 -4.32
CA ILE A 98 4.74 -2.45 -5.09
C ILE A 98 5.87 -2.82 -4.14
N PHE A 99 6.07 -4.12 -3.91
CA PHE A 99 7.23 -4.63 -3.19
C PHE A 99 8.23 -5.19 -4.18
N ALA A 100 9.49 -4.79 -4.08
CA ALA A 100 10.56 -5.23 -4.96
C ALA A 100 11.41 -6.28 -4.26
N GLY A 101 11.81 -7.30 -5.02
CA GLY A 101 12.66 -8.36 -4.52
C GLY A 101 11.89 -9.45 -3.78
N ALA A 102 12.60 -10.52 -3.43
CA ALA A 102 12.06 -11.63 -2.67
C ALA A 102 12.38 -11.44 -1.20
N GLY A 103 11.39 -11.06 -0.42
CA GLY A 103 11.57 -10.92 1.02
C GLY A 103 11.59 -12.29 1.69
N GLU A 104 12.07 -12.34 2.93
CA GLU A 104 12.08 -13.55 3.73
C GLU A 104 10.80 -13.74 4.54
N GLY A 105 10.09 -12.68 4.79
CA GLY A 105 9.00 -12.62 5.76
C GLY A 105 7.64 -12.99 5.24
N GLY A 106 7.51 -13.59 4.12
CA GLY A 106 6.19 -13.86 3.57
C GLY A 106 5.65 -12.66 2.79
N THR A 107 4.35 -12.63 2.59
CA THR A 107 3.72 -11.72 1.65
C THR A 107 2.72 -10.81 2.33
N GLY A 108 2.46 -9.67 1.70
CA GLY A 108 1.43 -8.76 2.13
C GLY A 108 1.92 -7.71 3.12
N ILE A 109 0.98 -6.93 3.51
CA ILE A 109 1.19 -5.81 4.44
C ILE A 109 1.03 -6.21 5.89
#